data_cf95690d4e6f0fa10ad5d5098cc20597
#
_entry.id   cf95690d4e6f0fa10ad5d5098cc20597
#
_cell.length_a   1.000
_cell.length_b   1.000
_cell.length_c   1.000
_cell.angle_alpha   90.00
_cell.angle_beta   90.00
_cell.angle_gamma   90.00
#
_symmetry.space_group_name_H-M   'P 1'
#
loop_
_entity.id
_entity.type
_entity.pdbx_description
1 polymer ?
#
loop_
_entity_poly.entity_id
_entity_poly.type
_entity_poly.pdbx_seq_one_letter_code
_entity_poly.pdbx_strand_id
1 'polypeptide(L)'
;VATLAVRTEDLGRIYRLKPSRKQKREARKEGRTQPLPTELVALDHVDAKVPRGEIFGLLGPNGAGKTTLIKILTTLLSPTTGKAWVDGLDVVSQAAEIRRRINMVTGGETSGYGLLTVRENLWMFAQFYGLDYKTTNRRIDELLGVVGLTDRRSTKISDLSTGLRQKMNFVRGFITDPQIIFLDEPTLGLDVGASREVRDYVKTWVTKNPQKTVLLTTHIMVEADELCDRVAIIDRGKILACDTPFNLKHDLQRDAIFRLQLSYFPEGAARVGQIAGVSQCVARHFDERTELRLMLEAEDVLAGVISTLNAQEVRLLALDKHEPTLEDVFVKLVGRGLNEDTSQNAGEE
;
A
#
# COMPACT_ATOMS: atom_id res chain seq x y z
N VAL A 1 16.14 25.13 0.21
CA VAL A 1 15.17 24.35 -0.58
C VAL A 1 15.47 22.89 -0.28
N ALA A 2 14.51 22.16 0.30
CA ALA A 2 14.69 20.73 0.58
C ALA A 2 14.97 19.99 -0.73
N THR A 3 16.01 19.17 -0.73
CA THR A 3 16.37 18.35 -1.90
C THR A 3 15.36 17.22 -2.01
N LEU A 4 14.70 17.08 -3.16
CA LEU A 4 13.70 16.03 -3.38
C LEU A 4 14.37 14.68 -3.72
N ALA A 5 13.92 13.62 -3.07
CA ALA A 5 14.27 12.25 -3.41
C ALA A 5 13.46 11.76 -4.61
N VAL A 6 12.15 12.12 -4.65
CA VAL A 6 11.25 11.79 -5.76
C VAL A 6 10.43 13.02 -6.13
N ARG A 7 10.22 13.20 -7.43
CA ARG A 7 9.31 14.20 -8.01
C ARG A 7 8.60 13.62 -9.20
N THR A 8 7.30 13.85 -9.30
CA THR A 8 6.52 13.55 -10.51
C THR A 8 5.75 14.79 -10.93
N GLU A 9 5.55 14.96 -12.25
CA GLU A 9 4.80 16.05 -12.84
C GLU A 9 3.92 15.49 -13.93
N ASP A 10 2.61 15.63 -13.74
CA ASP A 10 1.57 15.23 -14.68
C ASP A 10 1.74 13.76 -15.14
N LEU A 11 2.18 12.89 -14.22
CA LEU A 11 2.61 11.54 -14.54
C LEU A 11 1.41 10.65 -14.86
N GLY A 12 1.40 10.08 -16.07
CA GLY A 12 0.35 9.18 -16.51
C GLY A 12 0.88 7.84 -17.04
N ARG A 13 0.09 6.79 -16.82
CA ARG A 13 0.37 5.47 -17.41
C ARG A 13 -0.89 4.80 -17.90
N ILE A 14 -0.92 4.49 -19.19
CA ILE A 14 -2.00 3.79 -19.86
C ILE A 14 -1.47 2.44 -20.35
N TYR A 15 -2.14 1.35 -19.99
CA TYR A 15 -1.88 0.02 -20.53
C TYR A 15 -2.83 -0.29 -21.67
N ARG A 16 -2.30 -0.72 -22.80
CA ARG A 16 -3.11 -1.22 -23.91
C ARG A 16 -3.49 -2.68 -23.64
N LEU A 17 -4.78 -2.94 -23.50
CA LEU A 17 -5.31 -4.26 -23.26
C LEU A 17 -5.62 -4.95 -24.59
N LYS A 18 -5.21 -6.22 -24.73
CA LYS A 18 -5.64 -7.07 -25.82
C LYS A 18 -6.59 -8.13 -25.26
N PRO A 19 -7.92 -7.93 -25.39
CA PRO A 19 -8.87 -8.91 -24.85
C PRO A 19 -8.59 -10.32 -25.39
N SER A 20 -8.51 -11.28 -24.49
CA SER A 20 -8.27 -12.68 -24.84
C SER A 20 -9.41 -13.25 -25.67
N ARG A 21 -9.15 -14.37 -26.39
CA ARG A 21 -10.21 -15.08 -27.12
C ARG A 21 -11.34 -15.55 -26.20
N LYS A 22 -11.01 -15.92 -24.96
CA LYS A 22 -11.97 -16.34 -23.94
C LYS A 22 -12.89 -15.17 -23.55
N GLN A 23 -12.33 -14.02 -23.17
CA GLN A 23 -13.10 -12.82 -22.84
C GLN A 23 -14.02 -12.34 -23.97
N LYS A 24 -13.55 -12.38 -25.24
CA LYS A 24 -14.39 -12.05 -26.40
C LYS A 24 -15.54 -13.02 -26.58
N ARG A 25 -15.34 -14.33 -26.28
CA ARG A 25 -16.38 -15.38 -26.39
C ARG A 25 -17.41 -15.22 -25.26
N GLU A 26 -16.97 -14.91 -24.05
CA GLU A 26 -17.82 -14.67 -22.89
C GLU A 26 -18.68 -13.43 -23.07
N ALA A 27 -18.08 -12.30 -23.46
CA ALA A 27 -18.81 -11.06 -23.79
C ALA A 27 -19.90 -11.26 -24.86
N ARG A 28 -19.63 -12.13 -25.86
CA ARG A 28 -20.65 -12.50 -26.88
C ARG A 28 -21.75 -13.38 -26.29
N LYS A 29 -21.44 -14.30 -25.38
CA LYS A 29 -22.44 -15.16 -24.73
C LYS A 29 -23.36 -14.37 -23.79
N GLU A 30 -22.80 -13.36 -23.10
CA GLU A 30 -23.52 -12.47 -22.19
C GLU A 30 -24.31 -11.37 -22.91
N GLY A 31 -24.28 -11.33 -24.26
CA GLY A 31 -25.00 -10.32 -25.03
C GLY A 31 -24.50 -8.90 -24.79
N ARG A 32 -23.25 -8.72 -24.36
CA ARG A 32 -22.67 -7.38 -24.10
C ARG A 32 -22.60 -6.59 -25.42
N THR A 33 -23.30 -5.47 -25.46
CA THR A 33 -23.32 -4.55 -26.60
C THR A 33 -22.15 -3.57 -26.56
N GLN A 34 -21.53 -3.34 -25.40
CA GLN A 34 -20.38 -2.47 -25.27
C GLN A 34 -19.06 -3.19 -25.63
N PRO A 35 -18.16 -2.54 -26.39
CA PRO A 35 -16.86 -3.12 -26.69
C PRO A 35 -16.05 -3.33 -25.39
N LEU A 36 -15.29 -4.43 -25.35
CA LEU A 36 -14.35 -4.66 -24.24
C LEU A 36 -13.34 -3.52 -24.15
N PRO A 37 -12.96 -3.09 -22.94
CA PRO A 37 -11.98 -2.02 -22.77
C PRO A 37 -10.66 -2.40 -23.45
N THR A 38 -10.12 -1.51 -24.26
CA THR A 38 -8.83 -1.67 -24.95
C THR A 38 -7.69 -0.95 -24.25
N GLU A 39 -8.01 -0.12 -23.26
CA GLU A 39 -7.06 0.66 -22.49
C GLU A 39 -7.43 0.62 -21.00
N LEU A 40 -6.40 0.60 -20.15
CA LEU A 40 -6.50 0.73 -18.69
C LEU A 40 -5.62 1.89 -18.27
N VAL A 41 -6.23 2.95 -17.74
CA VAL A 41 -5.51 4.06 -17.11
C VAL A 41 -5.10 3.62 -15.71
N ALA A 42 -3.81 3.37 -15.52
CA ALA A 42 -3.26 2.94 -14.24
C ALA A 42 -2.73 4.11 -13.39
N LEU A 43 -2.30 5.21 -14.04
CA LEU A 43 -1.96 6.48 -13.40
C LEU A 43 -2.53 7.60 -14.24
N ASP A 44 -3.10 8.60 -13.58
CA ASP A 44 -3.81 9.73 -14.20
C ASP A 44 -3.43 11.03 -13.49
N HIS A 45 -2.57 11.85 -14.15
CA HIS A 45 -2.09 13.15 -13.67
C HIS A 45 -1.52 13.10 -12.23
N VAL A 46 -0.56 12.19 -11.98
CA VAL A 46 0.04 12.01 -10.64
C VAL A 46 1.16 13.01 -10.40
N ASP A 47 0.93 13.93 -9.45
CA ASP A 47 1.91 14.89 -8.94
C ASP A 47 2.33 14.52 -7.53
N ALA A 48 3.62 14.25 -7.32
CA ALA A 48 4.17 13.91 -6.02
C ALA A 48 5.54 14.59 -5.80
N LYS A 49 5.79 14.97 -4.55
CA LYS A 49 7.07 15.52 -4.10
C LYS A 49 7.45 14.86 -2.78
N VAL A 50 8.51 14.06 -2.80
CA VAL A 50 9.04 13.35 -1.64
C VAL A 50 10.39 13.97 -1.29
N PRO A 51 10.52 14.69 -0.17
CA PRO A 51 11.79 15.17 0.35
C PRO A 51 12.76 14.04 0.67
N ARG A 52 14.04 14.32 0.73
CA ARG A 52 15.02 13.38 1.25
C ARG A 52 14.90 13.25 2.76
N GLY A 53 15.21 12.06 3.27
CA GLY A 53 15.27 11.79 4.70
C GLY A 53 13.92 11.46 5.32
N GLU A 54 12.86 11.22 4.51
CA GLU A 54 11.55 10.83 5.05
C GLU A 54 11.16 9.39 4.67
N ILE A 55 10.26 8.84 5.45
CA ILE A 55 9.51 7.62 5.14
C ILE A 55 8.17 8.06 4.56
N PHE A 56 8.03 7.90 3.24
CA PHE A 56 6.83 8.30 2.50
C PHE A 56 5.96 7.09 2.18
N GLY A 57 4.70 7.12 2.62
CA GLY A 57 3.71 6.07 2.38
C GLY A 57 2.85 6.36 1.16
N LEU A 58 2.62 5.37 0.31
CA LEU A 58 1.60 5.40 -0.74
C LEU A 58 0.49 4.41 -0.37
N LEU A 59 -0.63 4.93 0.12
CA LEU A 59 -1.74 4.18 0.68
C LEU A 59 -2.90 4.10 -0.32
N GLY A 60 -3.45 2.92 -0.54
CA GLY A 60 -4.61 2.75 -1.41
C GLY A 60 -4.98 1.29 -1.63
N PRO A 61 -6.14 1.00 -2.22
CA PRO A 61 -6.60 -0.37 -2.49
C PRO A 61 -5.76 -1.07 -3.56
N ASN A 62 -6.00 -2.35 -3.73
CA ASN A 62 -5.42 -3.11 -4.83
C ASN A 62 -5.93 -2.53 -6.16
N GLY A 63 -5.03 -2.41 -7.15
CA GLY A 63 -5.36 -1.80 -8.43
C GLY A 63 -5.38 -0.27 -8.46
N ALA A 64 -5.14 0.43 -7.34
CA ALA A 64 -5.11 1.90 -7.30
C ALA A 64 -3.96 2.56 -8.09
N GLY A 65 -2.96 1.78 -8.54
CA GLY A 65 -1.81 2.29 -9.29
C GLY A 65 -0.48 2.32 -8.50
N LYS A 66 -0.47 1.91 -7.22
CA LYS A 66 0.72 1.93 -6.35
C LYS A 66 1.95 1.27 -6.98
N THR A 67 1.84 -0.02 -7.33
CA THR A 67 2.92 -0.79 -7.96
C THR A 67 3.32 -0.22 -9.33
N THR A 68 2.38 0.37 -10.08
CA THR A 68 2.68 1.03 -11.35
C THR A 68 3.55 2.26 -11.14
N LEU A 69 3.24 3.08 -10.15
CA LEU A 69 4.06 4.25 -9.78
C LEU A 69 5.46 3.82 -9.34
N ILE A 70 5.56 2.83 -8.43
CA ILE A 70 6.85 2.27 -8.01
C ILE A 70 7.66 1.77 -9.22
N LYS A 71 7.06 1.02 -10.15
CA LYS A 71 7.75 0.52 -11.33
C LYS A 71 8.29 1.63 -12.25
N ILE A 72 7.60 2.76 -12.33
CA ILE A 72 8.11 3.92 -13.09
C ILE A 72 9.28 4.55 -12.34
N LEU A 73 9.15 4.82 -11.05
CA LEU A 73 10.20 5.43 -10.23
C LEU A 73 11.46 4.56 -10.16
N THR A 74 11.30 3.24 -10.16
CA THR A 74 12.42 2.28 -10.19
C THR A 74 12.95 1.99 -11.59
N THR A 75 12.47 2.73 -12.60
CA THR A 75 12.89 2.59 -14.02
C THR A 75 12.56 1.24 -14.66
N LEU A 76 11.69 0.44 -14.07
CA LEU A 76 11.22 -0.83 -14.64
C LEU A 76 10.12 -0.62 -15.68
N LEU A 77 9.49 0.54 -15.70
CA LEU A 77 8.41 0.91 -16.60
C LEU A 77 8.55 2.38 -17.01
N SER A 78 8.35 2.68 -18.29
CA SER A 78 8.31 4.06 -18.77
C SER A 78 6.92 4.67 -18.57
N PRO A 79 6.78 5.96 -18.24
CA PRO A 79 5.50 6.64 -18.22
C PRO A 79 4.92 6.74 -19.66
N THR A 80 3.60 6.94 -19.78
CA THR A 80 2.95 7.24 -21.05
C THR A 80 2.92 8.76 -21.28
N THR A 81 2.68 9.54 -20.24
CA THR A 81 2.68 11.01 -20.22
C THR A 81 3.37 11.54 -18.98
N GLY A 82 3.71 12.82 -18.97
CA GLY A 82 4.35 13.47 -17.84
C GLY A 82 5.81 13.10 -17.65
N LYS A 83 6.35 13.46 -16.48
CA LYS A 83 7.76 13.25 -16.14
C LYS A 83 7.92 12.79 -14.69
N ALA A 84 9.00 12.05 -14.43
CA ALA A 84 9.38 11.65 -13.07
C ALA A 84 10.90 11.74 -12.90
N TRP A 85 11.30 12.12 -11.69
CA TRP A 85 12.72 12.20 -11.30
C TRP A 85 12.92 11.46 -9.99
N VAL A 86 14.03 10.75 -9.90
CA VAL A 86 14.50 10.08 -8.69
C VAL A 86 15.92 10.54 -8.44
N ASP A 87 16.17 11.05 -7.25
CA ASP A 87 17.47 11.63 -6.88
C ASP A 87 17.93 12.78 -7.81
N GLY A 88 16.97 13.54 -8.36
CA GLY A 88 17.21 14.59 -9.35
C GLY A 88 17.45 14.10 -10.78
N LEU A 89 17.45 12.78 -11.02
CA LEU A 89 17.70 12.14 -12.31
C LEU A 89 16.38 11.76 -12.99
N ASP A 90 16.26 12.00 -14.29
CA ASP A 90 15.08 11.64 -15.07
C ASP A 90 14.96 10.11 -15.25
N VAL A 91 13.79 9.53 -14.95
CA VAL A 91 13.57 8.08 -14.94
C VAL A 91 13.70 7.40 -16.31
N VAL A 92 13.59 8.16 -17.40
CA VAL A 92 13.68 7.63 -18.75
C VAL A 92 15.12 7.74 -19.29
N SER A 93 15.66 8.98 -19.30
CA SER A 93 16.95 9.27 -19.90
C SER A 93 18.15 8.87 -19.04
N GLN A 94 18.01 8.83 -17.71
CA GLN A 94 19.09 8.55 -16.76
C GLN A 94 18.84 7.29 -15.91
N ALA A 95 18.10 6.33 -16.46
CA ALA A 95 17.69 5.10 -15.76
C ALA A 95 18.88 4.28 -15.22
N ALA A 96 19.99 4.21 -15.94
CA ALA A 96 21.15 3.45 -15.52
C ALA A 96 21.83 4.05 -14.27
N GLU A 97 21.83 5.36 -14.13
CA GLU A 97 22.37 6.07 -12.97
C GLU A 97 21.46 5.94 -11.75
N ILE A 98 20.14 6.03 -11.95
CA ILE A 98 19.14 5.82 -10.90
C ILE A 98 19.31 4.44 -10.28
N ARG A 99 19.40 3.37 -11.09
CA ARG A 99 19.53 1.97 -10.60
C ARG A 99 20.74 1.73 -9.70
N ARG A 100 21.76 2.55 -9.78
CA ARG A 100 22.94 2.47 -8.88
C ARG A 100 22.68 3.07 -7.50
N ARG A 101 21.65 3.91 -7.36
CA ARG A 101 21.34 4.69 -6.15
C ARG A 101 20.17 4.15 -5.39
N ILE A 102 19.35 3.32 -6.04
CA ILE A 102 18.11 2.81 -5.48
C ILE A 102 18.16 1.29 -5.30
N ASN A 103 17.22 0.80 -4.49
CA ASN A 103 16.85 -0.62 -4.51
C ASN A 103 15.34 -0.75 -4.32
N MET A 104 14.81 -1.96 -4.58
CA MET A 104 13.39 -2.27 -4.48
C MET A 104 13.19 -3.63 -3.81
N VAL A 105 12.22 -3.68 -2.91
CA VAL A 105 11.68 -4.91 -2.30
C VAL A 105 10.23 -5.02 -2.71
N THR A 106 9.84 -6.17 -3.26
CA THR A 106 8.45 -6.48 -3.63
C THR A 106 7.89 -7.56 -2.72
N GLY A 107 6.65 -7.39 -2.26
CA GLY A 107 5.92 -8.42 -1.54
C GLY A 107 5.48 -9.56 -2.48
N GLY A 108 5.49 -10.79 -1.97
CA GLY A 108 4.90 -11.95 -2.67
C GLY A 108 5.70 -12.55 -3.83
N GLU A 109 6.79 -11.94 -4.29
CA GLU A 109 7.62 -12.53 -5.34
C GLU A 109 8.56 -13.62 -4.81
N THR A 110 8.63 -14.73 -5.55
CA THR A 110 9.64 -15.75 -5.35
C THR A 110 10.96 -15.22 -5.91
N SER A 111 11.73 -14.54 -5.08
CA SER A 111 13.01 -13.99 -5.51
C SER A 111 14.16 -14.80 -4.94
N GLY A 112 15.19 -14.97 -5.76
CA GLY A 112 16.39 -15.70 -5.44
C GLY A 112 16.54 -17.01 -6.24
N TYR A 113 17.77 -17.47 -6.32
CA TYR A 113 18.09 -18.73 -6.97
C TYR A 113 17.86 -19.86 -5.96
N GLY A 114 16.83 -20.68 -6.17
CA GLY A 114 16.40 -21.72 -5.24
C GLY A 114 17.46 -22.71 -4.79
N LEU A 115 18.44 -23.01 -5.64
CA LEU A 115 19.54 -23.94 -5.33
C LEU A 115 20.63 -23.33 -4.43
N LEU A 116 20.71 -22.01 -4.36
CA LEU A 116 21.65 -21.32 -3.49
C LEU A 116 21.11 -21.18 -2.08
N THR A 117 22.01 -21.13 -1.11
CA THR A 117 21.67 -20.80 0.28
C THR A 117 21.29 -19.33 0.43
N VAL A 118 20.66 -18.96 1.55
CA VAL A 118 20.37 -17.57 1.90
C VAL A 118 21.61 -16.69 1.79
N ARG A 119 22.74 -17.12 2.40
CA ARG A 119 24.02 -16.39 2.37
C ARG A 119 24.56 -16.24 0.95
N GLU A 120 24.58 -17.31 0.16
CA GLU A 120 25.08 -17.27 -1.22
C GLU A 120 24.25 -16.35 -2.12
N ASN A 121 22.91 -16.37 -1.97
CA ASN A 121 22.04 -15.44 -2.68
C ASN A 121 22.37 -13.98 -2.35
N LEU A 122 22.43 -13.65 -1.06
CA LEU A 122 22.74 -12.29 -0.61
C LEU A 122 24.12 -11.85 -1.06
N TRP A 123 25.11 -12.74 -0.97
CA TRP A 123 26.48 -12.47 -1.44
C TRP A 123 26.50 -12.20 -2.96
N MET A 124 25.84 -13.02 -3.74
CA MET A 124 25.75 -12.87 -5.19
C MET A 124 25.11 -11.52 -5.57
N PHE A 125 23.99 -11.14 -4.92
CA PHE A 125 23.36 -9.85 -5.16
C PHE A 125 24.29 -8.68 -4.80
N ALA A 126 25.00 -8.76 -3.68
CA ALA A 126 25.97 -7.74 -3.30
C ALA A 126 27.07 -7.57 -4.35
N GLN A 127 27.54 -8.67 -4.98
CA GLN A 127 28.54 -8.62 -6.06
C GLN A 127 28.01 -7.93 -7.32
N PHE A 128 26.72 -8.09 -7.67
CA PHE A 128 26.14 -7.36 -8.81
C PHE A 128 26.20 -5.83 -8.64
N TYR A 129 26.23 -5.36 -7.39
CA TYR A 129 26.39 -3.94 -7.05
C TYR A 129 27.85 -3.55 -6.75
N GLY A 130 28.80 -4.45 -6.90
CA GLY A 130 30.22 -4.18 -6.72
C GLY A 130 30.68 -3.99 -5.27
N LEU A 131 29.94 -4.54 -4.29
CA LEU A 131 30.36 -4.48 -2.89
C LEU A 131 31.60 -5.38 -2.67
N ASP A 132 32.55 -4.88 -1.88
CA ASP A 132 33.70 -5.66 -1.46
C ASP A 132 33.32 -6.80 -0.49
N TYR A 133 34.22 -7.81 -0.39
CA TYR A 133 34.00 -9.00 0.40
C TYR A 133 33.76 -8.71 1.89
N LYS A 134 34.52 -7.82 2.49
CA LYS A 134 34.44 -7.50 3.92
C LYS A 134 33.13 -6.80 4.24
N THR A 135 32.78 -5.78 3.48
CA THR A 135 31.50 -5.05 3.62
C THR A 135 30.31 -5.96 3.42
N THR A 136 30.34 -6.81 2.38
CA THR A 136 29.26 -7.76 2.07
C THR A 136 29.00 -8.70 3.24
N ASN A 137 30.03 -9.37 3.76
CA ASN A 137 29.85 -10.32 4.85
C ASN A 137 29.34 -9.66 6.13
N ARG A 138 29.90 -8.51 6.50
CA ARG A 138 29.42 -7.75 7.67
C ARG A 138 27.94 -7.40 7.54
N ARG A 139 27.50 -6.89 6.37
CA ARG A 139 26.09 -6.52 6.14
C ARG A 139 25.16 -7.72 6.12
N ILE A 140 25.58 -8.85 5.53
CA ILE A 140 24.80 -10.09 5.56
C ILE A 140 24.53 -10.49 7.02
N ASP A 141 25.58 -10.57 7.83
CA ASP A 141 25.45 -11.02 9.22
C ASP A 141 24.59 -10.04 10.06
N GLU A 142 24.77 -8.72 9.90
CA GLU A 142 23.97 -7.69 10.54
C GLU A 142 22.47 -7.80 10.16
N LEU A 143 22.19 -7.85 8.86
CA LEU A 143 20.80 -7.83 8.36
C LEU A 143 20.07 -9.15 8.59
N LEU A 144 20.76 -10.30 8.53
CA LEU A 144 20.16 -11.58 8.92
C LEU A 144 19.80 -11.62 10.40
N GLY A 145 20.59 -10.95 11.25
CA GLY A 145 20.26 -10.77 12.67
C GLY A 145 18.97 -9.97 12.88
N VAL A 146 18.77 -8.88 12.10
CA VAL A 146 17.58 -8.03 12.18
C VAL A 146 16.28 -8.79 11.90
N VAL A 147 16.29 -9.69 10.94
CA VAL A 147 15.07 -10.42 10.51
C VAL A 147 14.99 -11.84 11.11
N GLY A 148 15.86 -12.19 12.04
CA GLY A 148 15.88 -13.50 12.69
C GLY A 148 16.19 -14.67 11.74
N LEU A 149 17.06 -14.46 10.74
CA LEU A 149 17.46 -15.48 9.76
C LEU A 149 18.88 -16.02 9.96
N THR A 150 19.57 -15.65 11.04
CA THR A 150 20.97 -16.04 11.29
C THR A 150 21.16 -17.55 11.25
N ASP A 151 20.29 -18.33 11.88
CA ASP A 151 20.36 -19.80 11.92
C ASP A 151 19.98 -20.46 10.58
N ARG A 152 19.38 -19.70 9.67
CA ARG A 152 18.97 -20.17 8.35
C ARG A 152 19.93 -19.78 7.22
N ARG A 153 21.06 -19.15 7.54
CA ARG A 153 22.02 -18.65 6.54
C ARG A 153 22.51 -19.71 5.55
N SER A 154 22.58 -20.98 5.97
CA SER A 154 23.00 -22.12 5.13
C SER A 154 21.83 -22.93 4.55
N THR A 155 20.56 -22.49 4.79
CA THR A 155 19.37 -23.12 4.22
C THR A 155 19.20 -22.67 2.78
N LYS A 156 18.86 -23.59 1.86
CA LYS A 156 18.55 -23.25 0.46
C LYS A 156 17.27 -22.43 0.39
N ILE A 157 17.19 -21.51 -0.60
CA ILE A 157 16.01 -20.68 -0.82
C ILE A 157 14.77 -21.53 -1.13
N SER A 158 14.92 -22.64 -1.88
CA SER A 158 13.83 -23.58 -2.16
C SER A 158 13.16 -24.13 -0.90
N ASP A 159 13.91 -24.27 0.18
CA ASP A 159 13.48 -24.91 1.43
C ASP A 159 12.91 -23.92 2.44
N LEU A 160 12.88 -22.62 2.11
CA LEU A 160 12.30 -21.59 2.93
C LEU A 160 10.77 -21.52 2.74
N SER A 161 10.05 -21.24 3.84
CA SER A 161 8.65 -20.83 3.76
C SER A 161 8.50 -19.47 3.07
N THR A 162 7.29 -19.12 2.64
CA THR A 162 7.02 -17.83 1.99
C THR A 162 7.43 -16.64 2.87
N GLY A 163 7.11 -16.67 4.18
CA GLY A 163 7.51 -15.63 5.12
C GLY A 163 9.03 -15.50 5.27
N LEU A 164 9.76 -16.64 5.36
CA LEU A 164 11.23 -16.61 5.42
C LEU A 164 11.86 -16.09 4.13
N ARG A 165 11.26 -16.39 2.97
CA ARG A 165 11.68 -15.82 1.67
C ARG A 165 11.45 -14.32 1.63
N GLN A 166 10.33 -13.83 2.16
CA GLN A 166 10.04 -12.40 2.25
C GLN A 166 11.07 -11.68 3.15
N LYS A 167 11.42 -12.26 4.30
CA LYS A 167 12.50 -11.76 5.16
C LYS A 167 13.85 -11.67 4.43
N MET A 168 14.21 -12.70 3.65
CA MET A 168 15.42 -12.68 2.84
C MET A 168 15.38 -11.61 1.74
N ASN A 169 14.23 -11.40 1.08
CA ASN A 169 14.04 -10.33 0.10
C ASN A 169 14.22 -8.94 0.71
N PHE A 170 13.72 -8.76 1.93
CA PHE A 170 13.95 -7.53 2.68
C PHE A 170 15.45 -7.28 2.90
N VAL A 171 16.19 -8.27 3.41
CA VAL A 171 17.65 -8.19 3.57
C VAL A 171 18.34 -7.83 2.26
N ARG A 172 17.93 -8.48 1.15
CA ARG A 172 18.48 -8.21 -0.19
C ARG A 172 18.30 -6.74 -0.59
N GLY A 173 17.15 -6.15 -0.28
CA GLY A 173 16.87 -4.74 -0.56
C GLY A 173 17.83 -3.78 0.15
N PHE A 174 18.20 -4.08 1.38
CA PHE A 174 19.05 -3.21 2.21
C PHE A 174 20.54 -3.50 2.11
N ILE A 175 20.95 -4.64 1.53
CA ILE A 175 22.38 -5.06 1.52
C ILE A 175 23.30 -4.06 0.80
N THR A 176 22.79 -3.38 -0.23
CA THR A 176 23.54 -2.40 -1.01
C THR A 176 23.61 -1.03 -0.37
N ASP A 177 22.88 -0.81 0.72
CA ASP A 177 22.77 0.47 1.42
C ASP A 177 22.34 1.65 0.50
N PRO A 178 21.24 1.52 -0.22
CA PRO A 178 20.84 2.47 -1.23
C PRO A 178 20.57 3.87 -0.66
N GLN A 179 20.53 4.91 -1.52
CA GLN A 179 20.11 6.26 -1.12
C GLN A 179 18.59 6.34 -0.97
N ILE A 180 17.87 5.64 -1.85
CA ILE A 180 16.42 5.56 -1.83
C ILE A 180 16.02 4.10 -1.96
N ILE A 181 15.14 3.62 -1.08
CA ILE A 181 14.59 2.29 -1.16
C ILE A 181 13.08 2.34 -1.41
N PHE A 182 12.62 1.53 -2.33
CA PHE A 182 11.21 1.33 -2.64
C PHE A 182 10.76 0.00 -2.03
N LEU A 183 9.72 0.03 -1.21
CA LEU A 183 9.16 -1.14 -0.53
C LEU A 183 7.71 -1.32 -1.00
N ASP A 184 7.46 -2.31 -1.86
CA ASP A 184 6.11 -2.59 -2.35
C ASP A 184 5.49 -3.69 -1.49
N GLU A 185 4.61 -3.31 -0.56
CA GLU A 185 3.96 -4.16 0.44
C GLU A 185 4.94 -5.04 1.25
N PRO A 186 5.92 -4.43 1.96
CA PRO A 186 7.07 -5.15 2.52
C PRO A 186 6.71 -6.16 3.62
N THR A 187 5.58 -5.99 4.28
CA THR A 187 5.12 -6.84 5.39
C THR A 187 4.11 -7.91 4.95
N LEU A 188 3.71 -7.92 3.67
CA LEU A 188 2.75 -8.90 3.15
C LEU A 188 3.28 -10.33 3.33
N GLY A 189 2.47 -11.18 3.99
CA GLY A 189 2.84 -12.59 4.24
C GLY A 189 3.80 -12.81 5.41
N LEU A 190 4.11 -11.76 6.18
CA LEU A 190 4.83 -11.86 7.45
C LEU A 190 3.86 -12.00 8.62
N ASP A 191 4.30 -12.69 9.68
CA ASP A 191 3.62 -12.66 10.96
C ASP A 191 3.76 -11.29 11.65
N VAL A 192 2.97 -11.07 12.71
CA VAL A 192 2.92 -9.78 13.43
C VAL A 192 4.29 -9.39 13.99
N GLY A 193 5.04 -10.35 14.54
CA GLY A 193 6.38 -10.12 15.11
C GLY A 193 7.37 -9.69 14.04
N ALA A 194 7.45 -10.45 12.94
CA ALA A 194 8.32 -10.15 11.81
C ALA A 194 7.98 -8.81 11.14
N SER A 195 6.69 -8.50 11.00
CA SER A 195 6.24 -7.21 10.46
C SER A 195 6.71 -6.05 11.32
N ARG A 196 6.67 -6.20 12.66
CA ARG A 196 7.17 -5.20 13.61
C ARG A 196 8.68 -5.02 13.49
N GLU A 197 9.45 -6.12 13.46
CA GLU A 197 10.92 -6.07 13.28
C GLU A 197 11.32 -5.33 12.01
N VAL A 198 10.62 -5.58 10.90
CA VAL A 198 10.83 -4.90 9.61
C VAL A 198 10.55 -3.40 9.74
N ARG A 199 9.42 -3.00 10.34
CA ARG A 199 9.07 -1.58 10.55
C ARG A 199 10.08 -0.86 11.44
N ASP A 200 10.47 -1.47 12.57
CA ASP A 200 11.43 -0.90 13.51
C ASP A 200 12.80 -0.70 12.84
N TYR A 201 13.21 -1.66 12.00
CA TYR A 201 14.45 -1.52 11.23
C TYR A 201 14.37 -0.37 10.22
N VAL A 202 13.30 -0.27 9.43
CA VAL A 202 13.11 0.81 8.44
C VAL A 202 13.17 2.17 9.12
N LYS A 203 12.46 2.33 10.24
CA LYS A 203 12.45 3.57 11.03
C LYS A 203 13.85 3.93 11.55
N THR A 204 14.55 2.94 12.11
CA THR A 204 15.90 3.10 12.62
C THR A 204 16.90 3.44 11.50
N TRP A 205 16.75 2.82 10.32
CA TRP A 205 17.64 3.03 9.19
C TRP A 205 17.56 4.46 8.65
N VAL A 206 16.36 5.03 8.51
CA VAL A 206 16.15 6.43 8.09
C VAL A 206 16.62 7.37 9.19
N THR A 207 16.23 7.15 10.45
CA THR A 207 16.62 8.02 11.58
C THR A 207 18.14 8.13 11.75
N LYS A 208 18.86 7.02 11.57
CA LYS A 208 20.34 7.02 11.62
C LYS A 208 20.99 7.63 10.39
N ASN A 209 20.27 7.77 9.30
CA ASN A 209 20.78 8.24 8.01
C ASN A 209 19.84 9.30 7.40
N PRO A 210 19.86 10.56 7.85
CA PRO A 210 18.89 11.60 7.46
C PRO A 210 18.88 11.96 5.97
N GLN A 211 19.79 11.42 5.16
CA GLN A 211 19.82 11.61 3.70
C GLN A 211 19.14 10.47 2.95
N LYS A 212 18.81 9.37 3.63
CA LYS A 212 18.20 8.21 3.02
C LYS A 212 16.69 8.29 3.10
N THR A 213 16.04 7.86 2.04
CA THR A 213 14.59 7.97 1.88
C THR A 213 13.97 6.61 1.63
N VAL A 214 12.82 6.37 2.22
CA VAL A 214 11.98 5.20 1.97
C VAL A 214 10.70 5.65 1.31
N LEU A 215 10.32 5.01 0.21
CA LEU A 215 8.98 5.09 -0.36
C LEU A 215 8.35 3.71 -0.26
N LEU A 216 7.31 3.59 0.55
CA LEU A 216 6.61 2.32 0.73
C LEU A 216 5.18 2.38 0.22
N THR A 217 4.70 1.26 -0.31
CA THR A 217 3.29 1.06 -0.58
C THR A 217 2.70 0.13 0.46
N THR A 218 1.50 0.40 0.88
CA THR A 218 0.73 -0.48 1.76
C THR A 218 -0.76 -0.27 1.54
N HIS A 219 -1.54 -1.30 1.85
CA HIS A 219 -2.99 -1.19 2.04
C HIS A 219 -3.35 -1.31 3.54
N ILE A 220 -2.35 -1.45 4.42
CA ILE A 220 -2.51 -1.57 5.87
C ILE A 220 -2.37 -0.18 6.49
N MET A 221 -3.49 0.41 6.91
CA MET A 221 -3.54 1.78 7.42
C MET A 221 -2.73 2.01 8.68
N VAL A 222 -2.76 1.04 9.59
CA VAL A 222 -1.98 1.09 10.84
C VAL A 222 -0.48 1.14 10.55
N GLU A 223 -0.02 0.42 9.53
CA GLU A 223 1.38 0.46 9.11
C GLU A 223 1.79 1.85 8.60
N ALA A 224 0.95 2.46 7.76
CA ALA A 224 1.20 3.81 7.27
C ALA A 224 1.18 4.86 8.39
N ASP A 225 0.24 4.72 9.34
CA ASP A 225 0.11 5.64 10.49
C ASP A 225 1.31 5.58 11.45
N GLU A 226 1.83 4.37 11.72
CA GLU A 226 2.95 4.15 12.64
C GLU A 226 4.32 4.46 12.04
N LEU A 227 4.48 4.25 10.73
CA LEU A 227 5.80 4.24 10.08
C LEU A 227 6.09 5.50 9.28
N CYS A 228 5.08 6.08 8.61
CA CYS A 228 5.32 7.13 7.62
C CYS A 228 5.31 8.53 8.23
N ASP A 229 6.26 9.36 7.79
CA ASP A 229 6.28 10.79 8.09
C ASP A 229 5.17 11.52 7.31
N ARG A 230 4.96 11.12 6.04
CA ARG A 230 3.86 11.59 5.18
C ARG A 230 3.26 10.44 4.39
N VAL A 231 1.98 10.57 4.09
CA VAL A 231 1.21 9.58 3.34
C VAL A 231 0.47 10.26 2.19
N ALA A 232 0.60 9.69 1.00
CA ALA A 232 -0.28 10.00 -0.13
C ALA A 232 -1.35 8.91 -0.26
N ILE A 233 -2.61 9.32 -0.31
CA ILE A 233 -3.74 8.44 -0.57
C ILE A 233 -3.99 8.41 -2.06
N ILE A 234 -3.92 7.22 -2.66
CA ILE A 234 -4.14 7.01 -4.10
C ILE A 234 -5.35 6.11 -4.34
N ASP A 235 -6.22 6.52 -5.25
CA ASP A 235 -7.30 5.68 -5.78
C ASP A 235 -7.44 5.89 -7.28
N ARG A 236 -7.68 4.81 -8.03
CA ARG A 236 -7.89 4.83 -9.49
C ARG A 236 -6.85 5.66 -10.25
N GLY A 237 -5.60 5.53 -9.85
CA GLY A 237 -4.47 6.21 -10.49
C GLY A 237 -4.28 7.67 -10.12
N LYS A 238 -5.06 8.24 -9.19
CA LYS A 238 -4.98 9.65 -8.76
C LYS A 238 -4.58 9.77 -7.30
N ILE A 239 -3.71 10.73 -6.99
CA ILE A 239 -3.46 11.11 -5.60
C ILE A 239 -4.60 12.03 -5.16
N LEU A 240 -5.34 11.59 -4.13
CA LEU A 240 -6.49 12.31 -3.58
C LEU A 240 -6.10 13.26 -2.44
N ALA A 241 -5.12 12.87 -1.62
CA ALA A 241 -4.59 13.69 -0.53
C ALA A 241 -3.14 13.27 -0.24
N CYS A 242 -2.34 14.21 0.29
CA CYS A 242 -0.97 13.93 0.68
C CYS A 242 -0.56 14.88 1.81
N ASP A 243 -0.40 14.32 3.02
CA ASP A 243 0.07 15.06 4.20
C ASP A 243 0.61 14.08 5.27
N THR A 244 0.98 14.59 6.46
CA THR A 244 1.30 13.76 7.61
C THR A 244 0.06 12.97 8.04
N PRO A 245 0.21 11.74 8.59
CA PRO A 245 -0.93 11.00 9.13
C PRO A 245 -1.76 11.80 10.12
N PHE A 246 -1.09 12.61 10.95
CA PHE A 246 -1.74 13.49 11.91
C PHE A 246 -2.65 14.52 11.23
N ASN A 247 -2.15 15.27 10.24
CA ASN A 247 -2.93 16.30 9.53
C ASN A 247 -4.11 15.69 8.78
N LEU A 248 -3.90 14.56 8.09
CA LEU A 248 -4.97 13.85 7.38
C LEU A 248 -6.12 13.45 8.32
N LYS A 249 -5.79 12.97 9.53
CA LYS A 249 -6.79 12.63 10.55
C LYS A 249 -7.41 13.86 11.20
N HIS A 250 -6.64 14.93 11.38
CA HIS A 250 -7.11 16.17 11.99
C HIS A 250 -8.23 16.82 11.18
N ASP A 251 -8.21 16.72 9.85
CA ASP A 251 -9.27 17.23 8.98
C ASP A 251 -10.63 16.53 9.20
N LEU A 252 -10.62 15.38 9.90
CA LEU A 252 -11.80 14.64 10.33
C LEU A 252 -12.25 14.93 11.75
N GLN A 253 -11.48 15.70 12.54
CA GLN A 253 -11.78 15.91 13.98
C GLN A 253 -13.12 16.63 14.24
N ARG A 254 -13.72 17.27 13.23
CA ARG A 254 -15.06 17.87 13.32
C ARG A 254 -16.17 16.83 13.21
N ASP A 255 -15.89 15.67 12.65
CA ASP A 255 -16.85 14.60 12.44
C ASP A 255 -16.82 13.65 13.65
N ALA A 256 -17.99 13.32 14.20
CA ALA A 256 -18.09 12.31 15.24
C ALA A 256 -18.12 10.92 14.60
N ILE A 257 -17.11 10.08 14.88
CA ILE A 257 -16.95 8.76 14.25
C ILE A 257 -17.42 7.68 15.21
N PHE A 258 -18.37 6.87 14.74
CA PHE A 258 -18.94 5.77 15.50
C PHE A 258 -18.84 4.45 14.74
N ARG A 259 -18.60 3.37 15.49
CA ARG A 259 -18.71 1.99 15.02
C ARG A 259 -19.88 1.33 15.74
N LEU A 260 -20.87 0.85 14.97
CA LEU A 260 -22.01 0.14 15.48
C LEU A 260 -21.93 -1.32 15.05
N GLN A 261 -22.10 -2.25 15.99
CA GLN A 261 -22.37 -3.65 15.68
C GLN A 261 -23.86 -3.92 15.87
N LEU A 262 -24.48 -4.47 14.84
CA LEU A 262 -25.90 -4.69 14.73
C LEU A 262 -26.20 -6.17 14.49
N SER A 263 -27.42 -6.64 14.80
CA SER A 263 -27.95 -7.85 14.20
C SER A 263 -27.92 -7.72 12.67
N TYR A 264 -27.98 -8.84 11.94
CA TYR A 264 -27.88 -8.80 10.48
C TYR A 264 -28.86 -7.80 9.86
N PHE A 265 -28.33 -6.83 9.12
CA PHE A 265 -29.07 -5.74 8.51
C PHE A 265 -28.50 -5.39 7.13
N PRO A 266 -28.92 -6.08 6.06
CA PRO A 266 -28.32 -5.94 4.72
C PRO A 266 -28.53 -4.57 4.09
N GLU A 267 -29.60 -3.84 4.43
CA GLU A 267 -29.89 -2.49 3.92
C GLU A 267 -29.31 -1.36 4.78
N GLY A 268 -28.51 -1.71 5.80
CA GLY A 268 -28.09 -0.79 6.85
C GLY A 268 -27.45 0.50 6.36
N ALA A 269 -26.46 0.39 5.47
CA ALA A 269 -25.76 1.57 4.95
C ALA A 269 -26.69 2.49 4.14
N ALA A 270 -27.54 1.93 3.28
CA ALA A 270 -28.41 2.71 2.42
C ALA A 270 -29.46 3.50 3.23
N ARG A 271 -30.03 2.90 4.29
CA ARG A 271 -31.05 3.55 5.12
C ARG A 271 -30.45 4.55 6.10
N VAL A 272 -29.39 4.17 6.79
CA VAL A 272 -28.73 5.05 7.76
C VAL A 272 -28.03 6.22 7.06
N GLY A 273 -27.45 6.01 5.88
CA GLY A 273 -26.82 7.06 5.10
C GLY A 273 -27.75 8.16 4.59
N GLN A 274 -29.09 7.94 4.63
CA GLN A 274 -30.09 8.96 4.24
C GLN A 274 -30.49 9.88 5.39
N ILE A 275 -30.04 9.62 6.61
CA ILE A 275 -30.36 10.43 7.78
C ILE A 275 -29.61 11.76 7.70
N ALA A 276 -30.32 12.87 7.90
CA ALA A 276 -29.72 14.21 7.92
C ALA A 276 -28.59 14.29 8.98
N GLY A 277 -27.44 14.81 8.62
CA GLY A 277 -26.25 14.89 9.47
C GLY A 277 -25.37 13.63 9.48
N VAL A 278 -25.74 12.56 8.74
CA VAL A 278 -24.85 11.44 8.46
C VAL A 278 -24.05 11.79 7.20
N SER A 279 -22.80 12.18 7.37
CA SER A 279 -21.90 12.52 6.25
C SER A 279 -21.44 11.28 5.51
N GLN A 280 -21.30 10.14 6.23
CA GLN A 280 -20.94 8.87 5.59
C GLN A 280 -21.38 7.66 6.42
N CYS A 281 -21.77 6.59 5.72
CA CYS A 281 -22.13 5.31 6.32
C CYS A 281 -21.58 4.17 5.46
N VAL A 282 -20.72 3.33 6.03
CA VAL A 282 -20.19 2.13 5.39
C VAL A 282 -20.60 0.91 6.20
N ALA A 283 -21.15 -0.12 5.52
CA ALA A 283 -21.54 -1.38 6.13
C ALA A 283 -20.58 -2.50 5.76
N ARG A 284 -20.24 -3.35 6.73
CA ARG A 284 -19.63 -4.66 6.52
C ARG A 284 -20.56 -5.74 7.02
N HIS A 285 -20.90 -6.69 6.17
CA HIS A 285 -21.82 -7.77 6.52
C HIS A 285 -21.02 -9.04 6.85
N PHE A 286 -21.44 -9.69 7.94
CA PHE A 286 -21.00 -11.01 8.37
C PHE A 286 -22.23 -11.90 8.44
N ASP A 287 -22.06 -13.22 8.58
CA ASP A 287 -23.16 -14.19 8.51
C ASP A 287 -24.36 -13.85 9.45
N GLU A 288 -24.07 -13.38 10.67
CA GLU A 288 -25.11 -13.11 11.69
C GLU A 288 -25.16 -11.65 12.16
N ARG A 289 -24.27 -10.78 11.65
CA ARG A 289 -24.16 -9.38 12.11
C ARG A 289 -23.79 -8.43 11.00
N THR A 290 -24.14 -7.17 11.19
CA THR A 290 -23.69 -6.04 10.36
C THR A 290 -22.90 -5.08 11.23
N GLU A 291 -21.75 -4.65 10.75
CA GLU A 291 -20.96 -3.58 11.31
C GLU A 291 -21.17 -2.32 10.46
N LEU A 292 -21.63 -1.24 11.07
CA LEU A 292 -21.71 0.07 10.44
C LEU A 292 -20.59 0.96 10.97
N ARG A 293 -19.89 1.62 10.07
CA ARG A 293 -19.00 2.73 10.37
C ARG A 293 -19.69 4.01 9.93
N LEU A 294 -19.87 4.94 10.86
CA LEU A 294 -20.61 6.19 10.68
C LEU A 294 -19.69 7.37 10.88
N MET A 295 -19.80 8.36 10.00
CA MET A 295 -19.30 9.71 10.20
C MET A 295 -20.48 10.64 10.31
N LEU A 296 -20.59 11.34 11.43
CA LEU A 296 -21.68 12.24 11.76
C LEU A 296 -21.15 13.66 11.86
N GLU A 297 -21.88 14.64 11.32
CA GLU A 297 -21.52 16.06 11.40
C GLU A 297 -21.52 16.57 12.86
N ALA A 298 -22.32 15.93 13.73
CA ALA A 298 -22.36 16.20 15.16
C ALA A 298 -22.82 14.95 15.93
N GLU A 299 -22.50 14.88 17.23
CA GLU A 299 -22.81 13.70 18.06
C GLU A 299 -24.33 13.49 18.28
N ASP A 300 -25.10 14.55 18.27
CA ASP A 300 -26.56 14.51 18.48
C ASP A 300 -27.30 13.78 17.34
N VAL A 301 -26.72 13.73 16.14
CA VAL A 301 -27.24 12.95 15.00
C VAL A 301 -27.36 11.45 15.34
N LEU A 302 -26.52 10.96 16.25
CA LEU A 302 -26.55 9.55 16.69
C LEU A 302 -27.90 9.13 17.22
N ALA A 303 -28.62 10.03 17.90
CA ALA A 303 -29.96 9.74 18.41
C ALA A 303 -30.93 9.41 17.27
N GLY A 304 -30.85 10.11 16.14
CA GLY A 304 -31.64 9.84 14.93
C GLY A 304 -31.31 8.47 14.32
N VAL A 305 -30.02 8.11 14.29
CA VAL A 305 -29.59 6.80 13.83
C VAL A 305 -30.18 5.69 14.70
N ILE A 306 -30.04 5.78 16.03
CA ILE A 306 -30.57 4.79 16.97
C ILE A 306 -32.11 4.67 16.84
N SER A 307 -32.82 5.78 16.70
CA SER A 307 -34.27 5.78 16.49
C SER A 307 -34.64 5.03 15.21
N THR A 308 -33.92 5.26 14.12
CA THR A 308 -34.14 4.56 12.85
C THR A 308 -33.89 3.06 12.95
N LEU A 309 -32.83 2.65 13.65
CA LEU A 309 -32.49 1.23 13.86
C LEU A 309 -33.60 0.54 14.71
N ASN A 310 -34.06 1.20 15.76
CA ASN A 310 -35.15 0.68 16.60
C ASN A 310 -36.46 0.53 15.82
N ALA A 311 -36.79 1.48 14.93
CA ALA A 311 -37.99 1.42 14.08
C ALA A 311 -37.92 0.26 13.06
N GLN A 312 -36.75 -0.29 12.80
CA GLN A 312 -36.53 -1.45 11.92
C GLN A 312 -36.35 -2.76 12.71
N GLU A 313 -36.58 -2.73 14.03
CA GLU A 313 -36.35 -3.90 14.92
C GLU A 313 -34.91 -4.46 14.90
N VAL A 314 -33.94 -3.65 14.48
CA VAL A 314 -32.53 -4.00 14.44
C VAL A 314 -31.93 -3.87 15.83
N ARG A 315 -31.32 -4.94 16.33
CA ARG A 315 -30.68 -4.92 17.66
C ARG A 315 -29.30 -4.28 17.57
N LEU A 316 -29.05 -3.27 18.39
CA LEU A 316 -27.71 -2.72 18.63
C LEU A 316 -26.96 -3.67 19.58
N LEU A 317 -25.85 -4.25 19.12
CA LEU A 317 -25.01 -5.20 19.87
C LEU A 317 -23.86 -4.47 20.58
N ALA A 318 -23.24 -3.48 19.89
CA ALA A 318 -22.19 -2.64 20.45
C ALA A 318 -22.21 -1.26 19.78
N LEU A 319 -21.75 -0.25 20.51
CA LEU A 319 -21.56 1.12 20.05
C LEU A 319 -20.26 1.65 20.62
N ASP A 320 -19.33 2.00 19.74
CA ASP A 320 -18.03 2.56 20.10
C ASP A 320 -17.82 3.89 19.38
N LYS A 321 -17.42 4.93 20.12
CA LYS A 321 -16.88 6.17 19.56
C LYS A 321 -15.36 6.04 19.53
N HIS A 322 -14.74 6.35 18.41
CA HIS A 322 -13.28 6.28 18.29
C HIS A 322 -12.68 7.53 17.63
N GLU A 323 -11.41 7.74 17.84
CA GLU A 323 -10.67 8.80 17.17
C GLU A 323 -10.51 8.50 15.68
N PRO A 324 -10.45 9.53 14.82
CA PRO A 324 -10.24 9.38 13.39
C PRO A 324 -9.01 8.53 13.07
N THR A 325 -9.15 7.60 12.15
CA THR A 325 -8.08 6.76 11.61
C THR A 325 -7.81 7.11 10.15
N LEU A 326 -6.68 6.67 9.59
CA LEU A 326 -6.43 6.80 8.15
C LEU A 326 -7.48 6.03 7.31
N GLU A 327 -8.13 5.01 7.86
CA GLU A 327 -9.23 4.31 7.20
C GLU A 327 -10.45 5.22 7.05
N ASP A 328 -10.75 6.04 8.07
CA ASP A 328 -11.84 7.01 8.02
C ASP A 328 -11.53 8.11 6.98
N VAL A 329 -10.27 8.57 6.91
CA VAL A 329 -9.83 9.52 5.87
C VAL A 329 -10.05 8.92 4.48
N PHE A 330 -9.64 7.66 4.29
CA PHE A 330 -9.80 6.98 3.01
C PHE A 330 -11.28 6.86 2.63
N VAL A 331 -12.11 6.39 3.57
CA VAL A 331 -13.55 6.26 3.39
C VAL A 331 -14.17 7.62 3.02
N LYS A 332 -13.79 8.71 3.69
CA LYS A 332 -14.28 10.07 3.37
C LYS A 332 -13.92 10.51 1.96
N LEU A 333 -12.69 10.23 1.51
CA LEU A 333 -12.21 10.66 0.20
C LEU A 333 -12.77 9.82 -0.96
N VAL A 334 -12.99 8.54 -0.74
CA VAL A 334 -13.33 7.56 -1.80
C VAL A 334 -14.80 7.14 -1.76
N GLY A 335 -15.48 7.29 -0.61
CA GLY A 335 -16.88 6.88 -0.41
C GLY A 335 -17.09 5.39 -0.18
N ARG A 336 -16.01 4.59 -0.03
CA ARG A 336 -16.02 3.13 0.15
C ARG A 336 -14.85 2.66 1.00
N GLY A 337 -14.94 1.50 1.62
CA GLY A 337 -13.83 0.89 2.37
C GLY A 337 -12.78 0.25 1.45
N LEU A 338 -11.53 0.12 1.91
CA LEU A 338 -10.42 -0.48 1.13
C LEU A 338 -10.68 -1.92 0.66
N ASN A 339 -11.51 -2.68 1.38
CA ASN A 339 -11.74 -4.11 1.15
C ASN A 339 -12.99 -4.40 0.30
N GLU A 340 -13.73 -3.40 -0.13
CA GLU A 340 -14.98 -3.61 -0.90
C GLU A 340 -14.74 -4.00 -2.36
N ASP A 341 -13.57 -3.68 -2.93
CA ASP A 341 -13.22 -4.03 -4.31
C ASP A 341 -12.85 -5.52 -4.52
N THR A 342 -12.51 -6.25 -3.45
CA THR A 342 -12.09 -7.67 -3.55
C THR A 342 -13.25 -8.62 -3.79
N SER A 343 -14.48 -8.25 -3.47
CA SER A 343 -15.66 -9.10 -3.66
C SER A 343 -16.25 -9.05 -5.07
N GLN A 344 -15.92 -8.06 -5.89
CA GLN A 344 -16.38 -8.00 -7.29
C GLN A 344 -15.46 -8.71 -8.27
N ASN A 345 -14.19 -8.95 -7.92
CA ASN A 345 -13.22 -9.65 -8.78
C ASN A 345 -13.00 -11.13 -8.42
N ALA A 346 -13.53 -11.62 -7.30
CA ALA A 346 -13.40 -13.03 -6.88
C ALA A 346 -14.40 -13.98 -7.58
N GLY A 347 -15.20 -13.47 -8.50
CA GLY A 347 -16.12 -14.29 -9.33
C GLY A 347 -15.60 -14.58 -10.75
N GLU A 348 -14.35 -14.20 -11.09
CA GLU A 348 -13.80 -14.29 -12.45
C GLU A 348 -12.43 -15.02 -12.53
N GLU A 349 -12.12 -15.97 -11.63
CA GLU A 349 -11.02 -16.92 -11.85
C GLU A 349 -11.51 -18.29 -12.32
#